data_1c1edb5396604656c5ed6fd902c16589
#
_entry.id   1c1edb5396604656c5ed6fd902c16589
#
_cell.length_a   1.000
_cell.length_b   1.000
_cell.length_c   1.000
_cell.angle_alpha   90.00
_cell.angle_beta   90.00
_cell.angle_gamma   90.00
#
_symmetry.space_group_name_H-M   'P 1'
#
loop_
_entity.id
_entity.type
_entity.pdbx_description
1 polymer ?
#
loop_
_entity_poly.entity_id
_entity_poly.type
_entity_poly.pdbx_seq_one_letter_code
_entity_poly.pdbx_strand_id
1 'polypeptide(L)'
;RSFSPNILIAATAAALTSDCVSKYFFGLKPVLSYVGISQLPMQYYMWLPVLGILSGLVGGITNKGLLGAGTLYEKIPAVLRPILAFLIALPCGLFLPQILGGGQGLIKLSENGEIGIPLLITFLIAKLIFTCTSFGSGIPGGIFMPILAIGALTGRVFGQAVAVFGVPAEFIPAFCVCAMAGAMSGSVKAPVTSILLMAEMTGSLVHLLPVAVVSFVALLTSDILNISPIYEVLLDRMTGGNRTPVDRKGAGAIIEVPVEPGSKIAGKRVRDISWPEGTLIIGLSRGEKEFVPNGDTCVLHGDYLVALSSEQKYDEMNRRLTELCRPS
;
A
#
# COMPACT_ATOMS: atom_id res chain seq x y z
N ARG A 1 9.51 -5.51 -6.72
CA ARG A 1 8.23 -6.24 -6.47
C ARG A 1 8.01 -7.17 -7.65
N SER A 2 8.16 -8.48 -7.45
CA SER A 2 7.89 -9.45 -8.50
C SER A 2 6.38 -9.54 -8.74
N PHE A 3 5.95 -9.13 -9.91
CA PHE A 3 4.58 -9.29 -10.36
C PHE A 3 4.41 -10.71 -10.91
N SER A 4 3.60 -11.54 -10.27
CA SER A 4 3.32 -12.90 -10.75
C SER A 4 1.93 -12.93 -11.43
N PRO A 5 1.87 -13.05 -12.76
CA PRO A 5 0.61 -13.09 -13.51
C PRO A 5 -0.31 -14.21 -13.04
N ASN A 6 0.24 -15.37 -12.69
CA ASN A 6 -0.54 -16.52 -12.25
C ASN A 6 -1.28 -16.26 -10.93
N ILE A 7 -0.61 -15.58 -9.97
CA ILE A 7 -1.23 -15.21 -8.70
C ILE A 7 -2.33 -14.18 -8.93
N LEU A 8 -2.09 -13.21 -9.83
CA LEU A 8 -3.09 -12.20 -10.16
C LEU A 8 -4.35 -12.82 -10.78
N ILE A 9 -4.20 -13.73 -11.74
CA ILE A 9 -5.33 -14.42 -12.38
C ILE A 9 -6.14 -15.18 -11.34
N ALA A 10 -5.48 -15.97 -10.47
CA ALA A 10 -6.16 -16.73 -9.43
C ALA A 10 -6.88 -15.82 -8.43
N ALA A 11 -6.23 -14.73 -7.98
CA ALA A 11 -6.82 -13.76 -7.06
C ALA A 11 -8.02 -13.04 -7.69
N THR A 12 -7.92 -12.66 -8.97
CA THR A 12 -9.02 -12.01 -9.70
C THR A 12 -10.20 -12.94 -9.87
N ALA A 13 -9.97 -14.21 -10.24
CA ALA A 13 -11.02 -15.21 -10.37
C ALA A 13 -11.74 -15.45 -9.02
N ALA A 14 -10.97 -15.56 -7.92
CA ALA A 14 -11.54 -15.71 -6.58
C ALA A 14 -12.37 -14.47 -6.18
N ALA A 15 -11.87 -13.26 -6.43
CA ALA A 15 -12.58 -12.03 -6.12
C ALA A 15 -13.89 -11.89 -6.91
N LEU A 16 -13.87 -12.15 -8.23
CA LEU A 16 -15.06 -12.10 -9.07
C LEU A 16 -16.11 -13.14 -8.66
N THR A 17 -15.67 -14.36 -8.32
CA THR A 17 -16.59 -15.41 -7.84
C THR A 17 -17.21 -15.02 -6.51
N SER A 18 -16.41 -14.51 -5.58
CA SER A 18 -16.88 -14.03 -4.28
C SER A 18 -17.90 -12.89 -4.42
N ASP A 19 -17.60 -11.92 -5.30
CA ASP A 19 -18.49 -10.79 -5.57
C ASP A 19 -19.81 -11.25 -6.20
N CYS A 20 -19.76 -12.18 -7.17
CA CYS A 20 -20.95 -12.74 -7.80
C CYS A 20 -21.85 -13.46 -6.78
N VAL A 21 -21.28 -14.31 -5.93
CA VAL A 21 -22.01 -15.02 -4.88
C VAL A 21 -22.58 -14.03 -3.85
N SER A 22 -21.79 -13.05 -3.42
CA SER A 22 -22.25 -12.04 -2.48
C SER A 22 -23.41 -11.22 -3.04
N LYS A 23 -23.33 -10.79 -4.28
CA LYS A 23 -24.41 -10.03 -4.95
C LYS A 23 -25.68 -10.86 -5.12
N TYR A 24 -25.54 -12.14 -5.41
CA TYR A 24 -26.68 -13.05 -5.51
C TYR A 24 -27.47 -13.20 -4.20
N PHE A 25 -26.78 -13.33 -3.07
CA PHE A 25 -27.41 -13.56 -1.76
C PHE A 25 -27.78 -12.27 -1.03
N PHE A 26 -26.97 -11.20 -1.13
CA PHE A 26 -27.09 -9.97 -0.34
C PHE A 26 -27.52 -8.73 -1.14
N GLY A 27 -27.54 -8.84 -2.46
CA GLY A 27 -27.92 -7.76 -3.37
C GLY A 27 -26.76 -6.81 -3.74
N LEU A 28 -27.07 -5.88 -4.64
CA LEU A 28 -26.12 -4.95 -5.28
C LEU A 28 -26.00 -3.61 -4.53
N LYS A 29 -25.76 -3.63 -3.23
CA LYS A 29 -25.59 -2.38 -2.48
C LYS A 29 -24.11 -2.05 -2.29
N PRO A 30 -23.67 -0.78 -2.53
CA PRO A 30 -22.33 -0.35 -2.18
C PRO A 30 -22.05 -0.57 -0.70
N VAL A 31 -20.81 -0.89 -0.35
CA VAL A 31 -20.40 -1.12 1.05
C VAL A 31 -20.48 0.16 1.87
N LEU A 32 -20.21 1.32 1.24
CA LEU A 32 -20.35 2.64 1.85
C LEU A 32 -21.55 3.37 1.26
N SER A 33 -22.31 4.01 2.14
CA SER A 33 -23.55 4.70 1.76
C SER A 33 -23.33 6.09 1.15
N TYR A 34 -22.14 6.38 0.67
CA TYR A 34 -21.81 7.67 0.02
C TYR A 34 -22.48 7.82 -1.36
N VAL A 35 -23.78 7.49 -1.43
CA VAL A 35 -24.56 7.57 -2.67
C VAL A 35 -25.06 8.99 -2.85
N GLY A 36 -24.83 9.58 -4.03
CA GLY A 36 -25.35 10.91 -4.36
C GLY A 36 -24.53 12.08 -3.84
N ILE A 37 -23.22 11.86 -3.56
CA ILE A 37 -22.32 12.97 -3.20
C ILE A 37 -22.26 13.99 -4.33
N SER A 38 -22.43 15.26 -4.00
CA SER A 38 -22.27 16.38 -4.93
C SER A 38 -20.83 16.41 -5.48
N GLN A 39 -20.73 16.59 -6.80
CA GLN A 39 -19.43 16.71 -7.46
C GLN A 39 -18.69 17.93 -6.94
N LEU A 40 -17.44 17.75 -6.49
CA LEU A 40 -16.62 18.85 -6.00
C LEU A 40 -16.28 19.81 -7.15
N PRO A 41 -16.70 21.10 -7.10
CA PRO A 41 -16.34 22.08 -8.11
C PRO A 41 -14.84 22.34 -8.16
N MET A 42 -14.32 22.63 -9.37
CA MET A 42 -12.88 22.81 -9.62
C MET A 42 -12.25 23.93 -8.79
N GLN A 43 -13.03 24.94 -8.42
CA GLN A 43 -12.57 26.04 -7.56
C GLN A 43 -12.11 25.60 -6.17
N TYR A 44 -12.57 24.44 -5.68
CA TYR A 44 -12.19 23.90 -4.37
C TYR A 44 -11.04 22.89 -4.44
N TYR A 45 -10.52 22.60 -5.63
CA TYR A 45 -9.38 21.67 -5.80
C TYR A 45 -8.09 22.15 -5.15
N MET A 46 -7.96 23.46 -4.93
CA MET A 46 -6.84 24.03 -4.18
C MET A 46 -6.69 23.48 -2.76
N TRP A 47 -7.79 22.95 -2.17
CA TRP A 47 -7.78 22.34 -0.84
C TRP A 47 -7.33 20.87 -0.84
N LEU A 48 -7.35 20.18 -1.99
CA LEU A 48 -7.02 18.77 -2.09
C LEU A 48 -5.56 18.46 -1.75
N PRO A 49 -4.55 19.25 -2.16
CA PRO A 49 -3.17 19.01 -1.75
C PRO A 49 -3.00 19.11 -0.22
N VAL A 50 -3.65 20.07 0.43
CA VAL A 50 -3.61 20.22 1.89
C VAL A 50 -4.22 19.00 2.58
N LEU A 51 -5.38 18.54 2.07
CA LEU A 51 -6.02 17.30 2.54
C LEU A 51 -5.12 16.09 2.31
N GLY A 52 -4.42 16.03 1.18
CA GLY A 52 -3.47 14.95 0.86
C GLY A 52 -2.32 14.88 1.85
N ILE A 53 -1.72 16.03 2.19
CA ILE A 53 -0.67 16.11 3.22
C ILE A 53 -1.20 15.64 4.57
N LEU A 54 -2.37 16.14 4.98
CA LEU A 54 -2.98 15.76 6.26
C LEU A 54 -3.30 14.27 6.32
N SER A 55 -3.89 13.72 5.25
CA SER A 55 -4.24 12.30 5.16
C SER A 55 -2.99 11.40 5.14
N GLY A 56 -1.93 11.84 4.45
CA GLY A 56 -0.64 11.14 4.44
C GLY A 56 0.01 11.11 5.83
N LEU A 57 -0.02 12.24 6.55
CA LEU A 57 0.44 12.32 7.94
C LEU A 57 -0.33 11.37 8.86
N VAL A 58 -1.65 11.40 8.78
CA VAL A 58 -2.53 10.54 9.60
C VAL A 58 -2.30 9.06 9.28
N GLY A 59 -2.15 8.69 7.99
CA GLY A 59 -1.78 7.35 7.57
C GLY A 59 -0.43 6.92 8.15
N GLY A 60 0.56 7.80 8.13
CA GLY A 60 1.88 7.55 8.72
C GLY A 60 1.85 7.42 10.25
N ILE A 61 1.10 8.26 10.94
CA ILE A 61 0.89 8.16 12.40
C ILE A 61 0.22 6.83 12.74
N THR A 62 -0.78 6.42 11.95
CA THR A 62 -1.45 5.13 12.11
C THR A 62 -0.45 3.97 11.97
N ASN A 63 0.43 3.99 10.96
CA ASN A 63 1.45 2.96 10.78
C ASN A 63 2.41 2.89 11.98
N LYS A 64 2.95 4.04 12.39
CA LYS A 64 3.84 4.10 13.56
C LYS A 64 3.14 3.62 14.83
N GLY A 65 1.88 3.99 15.02
CA GLY A 65 1.06 3.55 16.14
C GLY A 65 0.83 2.03 16.15
N LEU A 66 0.45 1.45 14.99
CA LEU A 66 0.26 0.00 14.83
C LEU A 66 1.54 -0.78 15.13
N LEU A 67 2.65 -0.35 14.55
CA LEU A 67 3.95 -1.01 14.74
C LEU A 67 4.46 -0.84 16.18
N GLY A 68 4.30 0.36 16.77
CA GLY A 68 4.68 0.64 18.14
C GLY A 68 3.86 -0.15 19.15
N ALA A 69 2.54 -0.23 18.96
CA ALA A 69 1.68 -1.07 19.79
C ALA A 69 2.09 -2.55 19.71
N GLY A 70 2.37 -3.06 18.50
CA GLY A 70 2.85 -4.43 18.31
C GLY A 70 4.11 -4.72 19.12
N THR A 71 5.13 -3.85 19.04
CA THR A 71 6.38 -4.02 19.84
C THR A 71 6.16 -3.91 21.35
N LEU A 72 5.18 -3.11 21.78
CA LEU A 72 4.83 -3.02 23.19
C LEU A 72 4.18 -4.32 23.69
N TYR A 73 3.26 -4.88 22.90
CA TYR A 73 2.60 -6.15 23.22
C TYR A 73 3.54 -7.36 23.19
N GLU A 74 4.62 -7.33 22.37
CA GLU A 74 5.64 -8.39 22.35
C GLU A 74 6.29 -8.62 23.72
N LYS A 75 6.37 -7.58 24.57
CA LYS A 75 6.89 -7.67 25.94
C LYS A 75 5.93 -8.35 26.91
N ILE A 76 4.69 -8.59 26.50
CA ILE A 76 3.62 -9.16 27.34
C ILE A 76 3.44 -10.64 26.96
N PRO A 77 3.26 -11.56 27.93
CA PRO A 77 2.95 -12.95 27.65
C PRO A 77 1.75 -13.09 26.70
N ALA A 78 1.85 -14.00 25.72
CA ALA A 78 0.86 -14.13 24.65
C ALA A 78 -0.58 -14.33 25.15
N VAL A 79 -0.75 -15.04 26.27
CA VAL A 79 -2.06 -15.30 26.89
C VAL A 79 -2.71 -14.04 27.45
N LEU A 80 -1.91 -13.06 27.91
CA LEU A 80 -2.42 -11.83 28.51
C LEU A 80 -2.74 -10.74 27.48
N ARG A 81 -2.17 -10.81 26.28
CA ARG A 81 -2.38 -9.81 25.21
C ARG A 81 -3.85 -9.61 24.85
N PRO A 82 -4.65 -10.69 24.59
CA PRO A 82 -6.07 -10.57 24.31
C PRO A 82 -6.86 -9.95 25.48
N ILE A 83 -6.52 -10.32 26.72
CA ILE A 83 -7.19 -9.81 27.93
C ILE A 83 -7.03 -8.30 28.02
N LEU A 84 -5.83 -7.78 27.78
CA LEU A 84 -5.55 -6.34 27.78
C LEU A 84 -6.32 -5.62 26.67
N ALA A 85 -6.39 -6.19 25.47
CA ALA A 85 -7.17 -5.62 24.38
C ALA A 85 -8.67 -5.56 24.73
N PHE A 86 -9.22 -6.58 25.35
CA PHE A 86 -10.62 -6.58 25.82
C PHE A 86 -10.85 -5.59 26.96
N LEU A 87 -9.89 -5.45 27.88
CA LEU A 87 -9.97 -4.48 28.97
C LEU A 87 -10.04 -3.03 28.44
N ILE A 88 -9.35 -2.73 27.33
CA ILE A 88 -9.42 -1.43 26.64
C ILE A 88 -10.73 -1.32 25.84
N ALA A 89 -11.17 -2.40 25.22
CA ALA A 89 -12.41 -2.42 24.44
C ALA A 89 -13.66 -2.19 25.31
N LEU A 90 -13.65 -2.62 26.57
CA LEU A 90 -14.79 -2.50 27.48
C LEU A 90 -15.21 -1.03 27.71
N PRO A 91 -14.35 -0.12 28.17
CA PRO A 91 -14.71 1.29 28.32
C PRO A 91 -15.03 1.96 26.98
N CYS A 92 -14.34 1.58 25.88
CA CYS A 92 -14.69 2.05 24.56
C CYS A 92 -16.11 1.66 24.18
N GLY A 93 -16.52 0.42 24.48
CA GLY A 93 -17.88 -0.07 24.21
C GLY A 93 -18.96 0.61 25.06
N LEU A 94 -18.63 0.96 26.29
CA LEU A 94 -19.60 1.62 27.21
C LEU A 94 -19.77 3.12 26.89
N PHE A 95 -18.68 3.83 26.62
CA PHE A 95 -18.71 5.29 26.45
C PHE A 95 -18.73 5.74 24.99
N LEU A 96 -18.11 4.98 24.09
CA LEU A 96 -17.91 5.33 22.68
C LEU A 96 -18.16 4.11 21.75
N PRO A 97 -19.35 3.51 21.75
CA PRO A 97 -19.62 2.27 21.02
C PRO A 97 -19.33 2.38 19.51
N GLN A 98 -19.39 3.59 18.93
CA GLN A 98 -19.11 3.84 17.52
C GLN A 98 -17.68 3.53 17.11
N ILE A 99 -16.73 3.50 18.07
CA ILE A 99 -15.31 3.24 17.83
C ILE A 99 -15.03 1.75 17.62
N LEU A 100 -15.88 0.88 18.16
CA LEU A 100 -15.69 -0.56 18.09
C LEU A 100 -15.72 -1.11 16.66
N GLY A 101 -15.14 -2.29 16.48
CA GLY A 101 -15.08 -2.98 15.20
C GLY A 101 -14.31 -2.24 14.11
N GLY A 102 -14.68 -2.43 12.85
CA GLY A 102 -14.04 -1.80 11.69
C GLY A 102 -14.22 -0.29 11.56
N GLY A 103 -15.21 0.29 12.28
CA GLY A 103 -15.48 1.72 12.23
C GLY A 103 -16.48 2.13 11.13
N GLN A 104 -17.28 1.19 10.60
CA GLN A 104 -18.34 1.51 9.63
C GLN A 104 -19.33 2.53 10.18
N GLY A 105 -19.65 2.46 11.48
CA GLY A 105 -20.49 3.45 12.17
C GLY A 105 -19.89 4.85 12.12
N LEU A 106 -18.57 4.99 12.29
CA LEU A 106 -17.86 6.27 12.21
C LEU A 106 -17.82 6.82 10.78
N ILE A 107 -17.70 5.95 9.77
CA ILE A 107 -17.75 6.37 8.36
C ILE A 107 -19.13 6.94 8.04
N LYS A 108 -20.22 6.24 8.41
CA LYS A 108 -21.60 6.75 8.24
C LYS A 108 -21.85 8.05 9.01
N LEU A 109 -21.32 8.15 10.20
CA LEU A 109 -21.41 9.33 11.04
C LEU A 109 -20.65 10.53 10.42
N SER A 110 -19.53 10.26 9.75
CA SER A 110 -18.78 11.29 9.01
C SER A 110 -19.52 11.78 7.76
N GLU A 111 -20.41 10.97 7.18
CA GLU A 111 -21.23 11.35 6.03
C GLU A 111 -22.34 12.34 6.43
N ASN A 112 -23.17 11.99 7.41
CA ASN A 112 -24.45 12.64 7.65
C ASN A 112 -24.55 13.38 9.00
N GLY A 113 -23.55 13.32 9.85
CA GLY A 113 -23.65 13.80 11.22
C GLY A 113 -23.41 15.31 11.38
N GLU A 114 -24.32 16.00 12.04
CA GLU A 114 -24.08 17.33 12.61
C GLU A 114 -23.28 17.19 13.92
N ILE A 115 -21.97 16.95 13.78
CA ILE A 115 -21.09 16.72 14.93
C ILE A 115 -20.05 17.82 14.97
N GLY A 116 -19.88 18.42 16.14
CA GLY A 116 -18.87 19.45 16.35
C GLY A 116 -17.43 18.90 16.23
N ILE A 117 -16.53 19.75 15.76
CA ILE A 117 -15.11 19.42 15.57
C ILE A 117 -14.46 18.77 16.80
N PRO A 118 -14.69 19.25 18.05
CA PRO A 118 -14.07 18.66 19.23
C PRO A 118 -14.41 17.18 19.43
N LEU A 119 -15.67 16.80 19.17
CA LEU A 119 -16.11 15.41 19.30
C LEU A 119 -15.55 14.53 18.17
N LEU A 120 -15.44 15.07 16.94
CA LEU A 120 -14.82 14.38 15.82
C LEU A 120 -13.33 14.09 16.07
N ILE A 121 -12.61 15.05 16.63
CA ILE A 121 -11.19 14.86 17.03
C ILE A 121 -11.10 13.81 18.14
N THR A 122 -12.01 13.81 19.10
CA THR A 122 -12.06 12.78 20.15
C THR A 122 -12.29 11.39 19.53
N PHE A 123 -13.23 11.24 18.60
CA PHE A 123 -13.43 9.97 17.89
C PHE A 123 -12.21 9.56 17.07
N LEU A 124 -11.54 10.51 16.40
CA LEU A 124 -10.33 10.25 15.61
C LEU A 124 -9.21 9.69 16.49
N ILE A 125 -8.90 10.37 17.59
CA ILE A 125 -7.84 9.95 18.53
C ILE A 125 -8.20 8.61 19.18
N ALA A 126 -9.42 8.47 19.67
CA ALA A 126 -9.88 7.26 20.33
C ALA A 126 -9.90 6.06 19.34
N LYS A 127 -10.33 6.27 18.08
CA LYS A 127 -10.29 5.23 17.04
C LYS A 127 -8.86 4.82 16.71
N LEU A 128 -7.95 5.77 16.60
CA LEU A 128 -6.54 5.51 16.34
C LEU A 128 -5.92 4.67 17.48
N ILE A 129 -6.11 5.07 18.73
CA ILE A 129 -5.60 4.34 19.91
C ILE A 129 -6.21 2.95 19.98
N PHE A 130 -7.54 2.83 19.83
CA PHE A 130 -8.25 1.56 19.85
C PHE A 130 -7.76 0.61 18.74
N THR A 131 -7.57 1.12 17.52
CA THR A 131 -7.07 0.32 16.40
C THR A 131 -5.65 -0.17 16.66
N CYS A 132 -4.75 0.70 17.13
CA CYS A 132 -3.37 0.34 17.44
C CYS A 132 -3.29 -0.71 18.55
N THR A 133 -4.05 -0.55 19.61
CA THR A 133 -4.06 -1.50 20.75
C THR A 133 -4.71 -2.83 20.39
N SER A 134 -5.83 -2.81 19.70
CA SER A 134 -6.54 -4.01 19.28
C SER A 134 -5.70 -4.85 18.31
N PHE A 135 -5.11 -4.23 17.30
CA PHE A 135 -4.25 -4.91 16.35
C PHE A 135 -2.93 -5.37 16.97
N GLY A 136 -2.32 -4.52 17.83
CA GLY A 136 -1.06 -4.82 18.52
C GLY A 136 -1.15 -6.04 19.43
N SER A 137 -2.34 -6.39 19.91
CA SER A 137 -2.57 -7.58 20.76
C SER A 137 -2.26 -8.92 20.07
N GLY A 138 -2.15 -8.92 18.74
CA GLY A 138 -1.92 -10.13 17.94
C GLY A 138 -3.16 -10.98 17.70
N ILE A 139 -4.34 -10.52 18.11
CA ILE A 139 -5.61 -11.15 17.72
C ILE A 139 -5.78 -10.97 16.20
N PRO A 140 -6.16 -12.04 15.47
CA PRO A 140 -6.42 -11.93 14.03
C PRO A 140 -7.44 -10.84 13.71
N GLY A 141 -7.09 -9.87 12.88
CA GLY A 141 -7.96 -8.77 12.50
C GLY A 141 -7.37 -7.97 11.34
N GLY A 142 -8.24 -7.21 10.65
CA GLY A 142 -7.86 -6.36 9.54
C GLY A 142 -7.63 -4.92 9.97
N ILE A 143 -6.67 -4.26 9.34
CA ILE A 143 -6.39 -2.82 9.54
C ILE A 143 -7.06 -1.94 8.49
N PHE A 144 -7.59 -2.53 7.43
CA PHE A 144 -8.13 -1.85 6.27
C PHE A 144 -9.29 -0.91 6.62
N MET A 145 -10.40 -1.44 7.14
CA MET A 145 -11.58 -0.64 7.52
C MET A 145 -11.28 0.41 8.61
N PRO A 146 -10.48 0.10 9.66
CA PRO A 146 -10.03 1.12 10.61
C PRO A 146 -9.28 2.29 9.98
N ILE A 147 -8.40 2.05 9.01
CA ILE A 147 -7.67 3.13 8.31
C ILE A 147 -8.65 4.01 7.52
N LEU A 148 -9.64 3.40 6.85
CA LEU A 148 -10.68 4.15 6.15
C LEU A 148 -11.51 5.00 7.12
N ALA A 149 -11.90 4.45 8.28
CA ALA A 149 -12.66 5.21 9.28
C ALA A 149 -11.86 6.40 9.83
N ILE A 150 -10.55 6.22 10.09
CA ILE A 150 -9.64 7.30 10.48
C ILE A 150 -9.56 8.36 9.36
N GLY A 151 -9.44 7.92 8.10
CA GLY A 151 -9.45 8.80 6.94
C GLY A 151 -10.77 9.59 6.82
N ALA A 152 -11.93 8.93 6.99
CA ALA A 152 -13.24 9.59 6.94
C ALA A 152 -13.39 10.68 8.00
N LEU A 153 -12.99 10.40 9.24
CA LEU A 153 -12.99 11.38 10.32
C LEU A 153 -12.04 12.56 10.01
N THR A 154 -10.87 12.28 9.48
CA THR A 154 -9.91 13.31 9.05
C THR A 154 -10.51 14.21 7.98
N GLY A 155 -11.16 13.61 6.97
CA GLY A 155 -11.85 14.34 5.91
C GLY A 155 -13.00 15.18 6.44
N ARG A 156 -13.76 14.68 7.43
CA ARG A 156 -14.84 15.41 8.07
C ARG A 156 -14.35 16.62 8.84
N VAL A 157 -13.31 16.44 9.68
CA VAL A 157 -12.68 17.54 10.43
C VAL A 157 -12.14 18.60 9.47
N PHE A 158 -11.44 18.18 8.43
CA PHE A 158 -10.91 19.06 7.40
C PHE A 158 -12.03 19.81 6.67
N GLY A 159 -13.06 19.11 6.21
CA GLY A 159 -14.18 19.69 5.49
C GLY A 159 -14.94 20.74 6.31
N GLN A 160 -15.15 20.48 7.61
CA GLN A 160 -15.74 21.48 8.52
C GLN A 160 -14.81 22.68 8.75
N ALA A 161 -13.50 22.47 8.83
CA ALA A 161 -12.55 23.57 8.95
C ALA A 161 -12.55 24.46 7.69
N VAL A 162 -12.58 23.84 6.50
CA VAL A 162 -12.62 24.56 5.22
C VAL A 162 -13.96 25.24 4.98
N ALA A 163 -15.06 24.75 5.55
CA ALA A 163 -16.37 25.39 5.49
C ALA A 163 -16.35 26.81 6.10
N VAL A 164 -15.49 27.07 7.08
CA VAL A 164 -15.29 28.41 7.64
C VAL A 164 -14.71 29.38 6.59
N PHE A 165 -14.01 28.87 5.59
CA PHE A 165 -13.45 29.64 4.48
C PHE A 165 -14.39 29.73 3.26
N GLY A 166 -15.68 29.41 3.43
CA GLY A 166 -16.72 29.60 2.41
C GLY A 166 -16.96 28.39 1.51
N VAL A 167 -16.45 27.21 1.84
CA VAL A 167 -16.80 25.97 1.13
C VAL A 167 -18.13 25.45 1.64
N PRO A 168 -19.14 25.24 0.78
CA PRO A 168 -20.45 24.72 1.20
C PRO A 168 -20.35 23.36 1.89
N ALA A 169 -21.14 23.18 2.94
CA ALA A 169 -21.14 21.96 3.74
C ALA A 169 -21.53 20.70 2.96
N GLU A 170 -22.24 20.85 1.85
CA GLU A 170 -22.64 19.75 0.95
C GLU A 170 -21.45 19.00 0.34
N PHE A 171 -20.25 19.63 0.27
CA PHE A 171 -19.02 18.99 -0.25
C PHE A 171 -18.20 18.27 0.81
N ILE A 172 -18.57 18.36 2.08
CA ILE A 172 -17.85 17.68 3.17
C ILE A 172 -17.76 16.16 2.93
N PRO A 173 -18.82 15.45 2.49
CA PRO A 173 -18.72 14.03 2.16
C PRO A 173 -17.69 13.71 1.07
N ALA A 174 -17.49 14.58 0.08
CA ALA A 174 -16.46 14.41 -0.93
C ALA A 174 -15.06 14.48 -0.32
N PHE A 175 -14.80 15.40 0.61
CA PHE A 175 -13.52 15.44 1.35
C PHE A 175 -13.31 14.19 2.20
N CYS A 176 -14.38 13.60 2.78
CA CYS A 176 -14.29 12.34 3.51
C CYS A 176 -13.81 11.20 2.61
N VAL A 177 -14.41 11.05 1.42
CA VAL A 177 -14.01 10.02 0.44
C VAL A 177 -12.56 10.22 -0.01
N CYS A 178 -12.18 11.46 -0.32
CA CYS A 178 -10.80 11.79 -0.71
C CYS A 178 -9.81 11.46 0.42
N ALA A 179 -10.14 11.79 1.67
CA ALA A 179 -9.27 11.55 2.82
C ALA A 179 -9.16 10.05 3.16
N MET A 180 -10.21 9.25 2.96
CA MET A 180 -10.14 7.78 3.09
C MET A 180 -9.10 7.21 2.13
N ALA A 181 -9.15 7.60 0.84
CA ALA A 181 -8.16 7.17 -0.15
C ALA A 181 -6.75 7.66 0.20
N GLY A 182 -6.63 8.91 0.66
CA GLY A 182 -5.36 9.49 1.08
C GLY A 182 -4.74 8.77 2.27
N ALA A 183 -5.51 8.49 3.32
CA ALA A 183 -5.03 7.75 4.49
C ALA A 183 -4.58 6.33 4.11
N MET A 184 -5.34 5.67 3.25
CA MET A 184 -4.99 4.35 2.72
C MET A 184 -3.71 4.40 1.86
N SER A 185 -3.61 5.38 0.95
CA SER A 185 -2.43 5.58 0.12
C SER A 185 -1.18 5.89 0.94
N GLY A 186 -1.29 6.74 1.96
CA GLY A 186 -0.20 7.08 2.87
C GLY A 186 0.25 5.92 3.75
N SER A 187 -0.66 5.00 4.13
CA SER A 187 -0.36 3.85 4.97
C SER A 187 0.18 2.65 4.18
N VAL A 188 -0.47 2.30 3.06
CA VAL A 188 -0.16 1.09 2.26
C VAL A 188 0.81 1.37 1.12
N LYS A 189 0.96 2.63 0.71
CA LYS A 189 1.72 3.08 -0.47
C LYS A 189 1.22 2.46 -1.79
N ALA A 190 -0.09 2.37 -1.93
CA ALA A 190 -0.76 1.84 -3.12
C ALA A 190 -1.84 2.82 -3.64
N PRO A 191 -1.46 3.96 -4.25
CA PRO A 191 -2.40 5.01 -4.62
C PRO A 191 -3.44 4.53 -5.65
N VAL A 192 -3.03 3.77 -6.66
CA VAL A 192 -3.97 3.26 -7.68
C VAL A 192 -5.01 2.34 -7.06
N THR A 193 -4.58 1.45 -6.17
CA THR A 193 -5.50 0.56 -5.44
C THR A 193 -6.46 1.36 -4.57
N SER A 194 -5.98 2.40 -3.88
CA SER A 194 -6.81 3.26 -3.04
C SER A 194 -7.86 4.03 -3.85
N ILE A 195 -7.51 4.53 -5.03
CA ILE A 195 -8.41 5.23 -5.94
C ILE A 195 -9.52 4.29 -6.44
N LEU A 196 -9.15 3.13 -6.98
CA LEU A 196 -10.11 2.15 -7.49
C LEU A 196 -11.03 1.60 -6.40
N LEU A 197 -10.46 1.38 -5.22
CA LEU A 197 -11.21 0.93 -4.07
C LEU A 197 -12.27 1.94 -3.65
N MET A 198 -11.95 3.23 -3.59
CA MET A 198 -12.94 4.25 -3.26
C MET A 198 -14.02 4.36 -4.33
N ALA A 199 -13.67 4.23 -5.61
CA ALA A 199 -14.64 4.19 -6.69
C ALA A 199 -15.60 3.00 -6.55
N GLU A 200 -15.10 1.82 -6.24
CA GLU A 200 -15.91 0.61 -6.01
C GLU A 200 -16.78 0.74 -4.76
N MET A 201 -16.22 1.15 -3.64
CA MET A 201 -16.94 1.25 -2.36
C MET A 201 -18.04 2.33 -2.37
N THR A 202 -17.86 3.40 -3.12
CA THR A 202 -18.87 4.47 -3.26
C THR A 202 -19.83 4.23 -4.42
N GLY A 203 -19.49 3.29 -5.33
CA GLY A 203 -20.27 3.03 -6.54
C GLY A 203 -20.25 4.19 -7.55
N SER A 204 -19.27 5.10 -7.46
CA SER A 204 -19.18 6.29 -8.29
C SER A 204 -17.76 6.60 -8.77
N LEU A 205 -17.63 6.86 -10.07
CA LEU A 205 -16.37 7.33 -10.69
C LEU A 205 -16.25 8.87 -10.72
N VAL A 206 -17.27 9.58 -10.32
CA VAL A 206 -17.35 11.07 -10.41
C VAL A 206 -16.23 11.75 -9.60
N HIS A 207 -15.80 11.11 -8.51
CA HIS A 207 -14.77 11.66 -7.62
C HIS A 207 -13.36 11.15 -7.93
N LEU A 208 -13.14 10.45 -9.06
CA LEU A 208 -11.88 9.80 -9.37
C LEU A 208 -10.70 10.78 -9.41
N LEU A 209 -10.88 11.96 -10.01
CA LEU A 209 -9.81 12.96 -10.09
C LEU A 209 -9.45 13.57 -8.72
N PRO A 210 -10.39 14.11 -7.91
CA PRO A 210 -10.06 14.60 -6.57
C PRO A 210 -9.48 13.53 -5.66
N VAL A 211 -9.98 12.30 -5.71
CA VAL A 211 -9.42 11.15 -4.98
C VAL A 211 -8.00 10.84 -5.43
N ALA A 212 -7.71 10.89 -6.73
CA ALA A 212 -6.38 10.68 -7.26
C ALA A 212 -5.38 11.73 -6.75
N VAL A 213 -5.75 13.02 -6.82
CA VAL A 213 -4.89 14.10 -6.31
C VAL A 213 -4.52 13.88 -4.85
N VAL A 214 -5.52 13.63 -4.00
CA VAL A 214 -5.28 13.40 -2.56
C VAL A 214 -4.44 12.14 -2.32
N SER A 215 -4.69 11.06 -3.04
CA SER A 215 -3.94 9.80 -2.91
C SER A 215 -2.47 9.94 -3.29
N PHE A 216 -2.17 10.63 -4.40
CA PHE A 216 -0.78 10.86 -4.81
C PHE A 216 -0.04 11.83 -3.89
N VAL A 217 -0.69 12.91 -3.44
CA VAL A 217 -0.07 13.83 -2.47
C VAL A 217 0.17 13.14 -1.14
N ALA A 218 -0.74 12.29 -0.68
CA ALA A 218 -0.57 11.50 0.55
C ALA A 218 0.58 10.50 0.42
N LEU A 219 0.75 9.86 -0.75
CA LEU A 219 1.90 9.00 -1.03
C LEU A 219 3.21 9.78 -0.94
N LEU A 220 3.31 10.93 -1.64
CA LEU A 220 4.49 11.78 -1.61
C LEU A 220 4.83 12.23 -0.17
N THR A 221 3.82 12.62 0.61
CA THR A 221 4.00 12.98 2.01
C THR A 221 4.55 11.82 2.82
N SER A 222 4.02 10.61 2.61
CA SER A 222 4.49 9.39 3.26
C SER A 222 5.93 9.04 2.86
N ASP A 223 6.32 9.28 1.60
CA ASP A 223 7.67 9.05 1.10
C ASP A 223 8.67 10.06 1.69
N ILE A 224 8.34 11.34 1.72
CA ILE A 224 9.17 12.40 2.34
C ILE A 224 9.41 12.10 3.82
N LEU A 225 8.41 11.55 4.52
CA LEU A 225 8.51 11.19 5.93
C LEU A 225 9.17 9.83 6.17
N ASN A 226 9.65 9.15 5.11
CA ASN A 226 10.26 7.82 5.16
C ASN A 226 9.39 6.79 5.91
N ILE A 227 8.08 6.83 5.70
CA ILE A 227 7.14 5.88 6.31
C ILE A 227 7.18 4.60 5.47
N SER A 228 7.46 3.46 6.11
CA SER A 228 7.44 2.17 5.42
C SER A 228 6.01 1.67 5.17
N PRO A 229 5.75 0.97 4.04
CA PRO A 229 4.45 0.35 3.78
C PRO A 229 4.09 -0.65 4.87
N ILE A 230 2.88 -0.52 5.45
CA ILE A 230 2.51 -1.30 6.64
C ILE A 230 2.56 -2.82 6.40
N TYR A 231 2.08 -3.30 5.25
CA TYR A 231 2.05 -4.74 4.95
C TYR A 231 3.43 -5.35 4.76
N GLU A 232 4.40 -4.62 4.21
CA GLU A 232 5.78 -5.09 4.07
C GLU A 232 6.44 -5.27 5.44
N VAL A 233 6.26 -4.28 6.33
CA VAL A 233 6.81 -4.36 7.70
C VAL A 233 6.16 -5.47 8.51
N LEU A 234 4.85 -5.67 8.37
CA LEU A 234 4.15 -6.77 9.03
C LEU A 234 4.63 -8.14 8.52
N LEU A 235 4.83 -8.28 7.21
CA LEU A 235 5.36 -9.50 6.61
C LEU A 235 6.77 -9.79 7.12
N ASP A 236 7.64 -8.78 7.20
CA ASP A 236 9.00 -8.93 7.74
C ASP A 236 8.99 -9.38 9.21
N ARG A 237 8.05 -8.89 10.01
CA ARG A 237 7.88 -9.35 11.40
C ARG A 237 7.39 -10.80 11.47
N MET A 238 6.42 -11.20 10.64
CA MET A 238 5.90 -12.57 10.61
C MET A 238 6.94 -13.59 10.17
N THR A 239 7.84 -13.23 9.25
CA THR A 239 8.93 -14.10 8.77
C THR A 239 10.15 -14.10 9.70
N GLY A 240 10.05 -13.48 10.89
CA GLY A 240 11.11 -13.46 11.90
C GLY A 240 12.40 -12.75 11.47
N GLY A 241 12.33 -11.88 10.48
CA GLY A 241 13.50 -11.23 9.92
C GLY A 241 14.47 -12.17 9.20
N ASN A 242 14.11 -13.44 9.04
CA ASN A 242 14.87 -14.48 8.37
C ASN A 242 14.88 -14.36 6.84
N ARG A 243 14.45 -13.21 6.30
CA ARG A 243 14.87 -12.85 4.96
C ARG A 243 16.39 -12.70 5.02
N THR A 244 17.10 -13.53 4.26
CA THR A 244 18.54 -13.43 4.11
C THR A 244 18.91 -11.98 3.80
N PRO A 245 20.14 -11.51 4.13
CA PRO A 245 20.59 -10.15 3.76
C PRO A 245 20.39 -9.82 2.27
N VAL A 246 20.26 -10.83 1.43
CA VAL A 246 19.86 -10.75 0.01
C VAL A 246 18.44 -10.22 -0.14
N ASP A 247 17.46 -10.59 0.73
CA ASP A 247 16.07 -10.14 0.67
C ASP A 247 15.84 -8.72 1.24
N ARG A 248 16.77 -8.24 2.09
CA ARG A 248 16.69 -6.89 2.69
C ARG A 248 17.43 -5.80 1.90
N LYS A 249 18.41 -6.19 1.08
CA LYS A 249 19.26 -5.25 0.31
C LYS A 249 19.07 -5.31 -1.20
N GLY A 250 18.08 -6.07 -1.65
CA GLY A 250 17.91 -6.19 -3.08
C GLY A 250 16.60 -6.84 -3.45
N ALA A 251 15.61 -6.07 -3.83
CA ALA A 251 14.98 -6.41 -5.07
C ALA A 251 16.15 -6.52 -6.07
N GLY A 252 16.59 -7.75 -6.35
CA GLY A 252 17.64 -7.95 -7.35
C GLY A 252 17.12 -7.38 -8.65
N ALA A 253 17.74 -6.32 -9.13
CA ALA A 253 17.39 -5.76 -10.41
C ALA A 253 17.81 -6.78 -11.48
N ILE A 254 16.88 -7.20 -12.28
CA ILE A 254 17.15 -8.07 -13.42
C ILE A 254 17.66 -7.16 -14.55
N ILE A 255 18.82 -7.51 -15.06
CA ILE A 255 19.48 -6.83 -16.18
C ILE A 255 19.45 -7.80 -17.35
N GLU A 256 18.83 -7.39 -18.44
CA GLU A 256 18.83 -8.13 -19.69
C GLU A 256 19.67 -7.39 -20.73
N VAL A 257 20.70 -8.07 -21.25
CA VAL A 257 21.60 -7.48 -22.24
C VAL A 257 21.75 -8.44 -23.43
N PRO A 258 21.55 -7.98 -24.67
CA PRO A 258 21.80 -8.78 -25.85
C PRO A 258 23.31 -8.96 -26.09
N VAL A 259 23.70 -10.17 -26.43
CA VAL A 259 25.07 -10.50 -26.83
C VAL A 259 25.26 -10.17 -28.31
N GLU A 260 25.95 -9.09 -28.59
CA GLU A 260 26.20 -8.64 -29.97
C GLU A 260 27.26 -9.48 -30.68
N PRO A 261 27.20 -9.61 -32.00
CA PRO A 261 28.24 -10.25 -32.79
C PRO A 261 29.60 -9.56 -32.59
N GLY A 262 30.65 -10.32 -32.32
CA GLY A 262 31.99 -9.76 -32.06
C GLY A 262 32.22 -9.29 -30.61
N SER A 263 31.30 -9.56 -29.71
CA SER A 263 31.47 -9.26 -28.27
C SER A 263 32.57 -10.15 -27.64
N LYS A 264 33.17 -9.64 -26.55
CA LYS A 264 34.25 -10.36 -25.83
C LYS A 264 33.82 -11.68 -25.21
N ILE A 265 32.52 -11.91 -25.06
CA ILE A 265 31.92 -13.07 -24.39
C ILE A 265 31.31 -14.08 -25.37
N ALA A 266 31.06 -13.69 -26.63
CA ALA A 266 30.53 -14.62 -27.62
C ALA A 266 31.49 -15.78 -27.90
N GLY A 267 30.97 -17.01 -27.85
CA GLY A 267 31.74 -18.24 -28.01
C GLY A 267 32.47 -18.75 -26.77
N LYS A 268 32.40 -18.02 -25.64
CA LYS A 268 33.01 -18.45 -24.36
C LYS A 268 31.98 -19.18 -23.49
N ARG A 269 32.51 -20.05 -22.60
CA ARG A 269 31.68 -20.68 -21.58
C ARG A 269 31.44 -19.70 -20.42
N VAL A 270 30.29 -19.79 -19.76
CA VAL A 270 29.94 -18.94 -18.64
C VAL A 270 31.00 -18.89 -17.56
N ARG A 271 31.68 -20.03 -17.27
CA ARG A 271 32.76 -20.10 -16.27
C ARG A 271 34.07 -19.41 -16.71
N ASP A 272 34.28 -19.23 -18.01
CA ASP A 272 35.51 -18.65 -18.56
C ASP A 272 35.41 -17.13 -18.75
N ILE A 273 34.25 -16.54 -18.38
CA ILE A 273 33.98 -15.12 -18.49
C ILE A 273 34.20 -14.48 -17.12
N SER A 274 35.00 -13.41 -17.08
CA SER A 274 35.15 -12.58 -15.86
C SER A 274 33.97 -11.67 -15.67
N TRP A 275 33.00 -12.14 -14.88
CA TRP A 275 31.81 -11.37 -14.56
C TRP A 275 32.14 -10.27 -13.55
N PRO A 276 31.46 -9.09 -13.64
CA PRO A 276 31.58 -8.03 -12.64
C PRO A 276 31.17 -8.54 -11.25
N GLU A 277 31.89 -8.11 -10.21
CA GLU A 277 31.59 -8.48 -8.83
C GLU A 277 30.17 -8.08 -8.42
N GLY A 278 29.43 -9.01 -7.84
CA GLY A 278 28.04 -8.79 -7.42
C GLY A 278 27.00 -9.06 -8.51
N THR A 279 27.42 -9.67 -9.65
CA THR A 279 26.52 -10.12 -10.72
C THR A 279 26.33 -11.62 -10.64
N LEU A 280 25.09 -12.09 -10.69
CA LEU A 280 24.74 -13.49 -10.81
C LEU A 280 24.00 -13.71 -12.13
N ILE A 281 24.54 -14.58 -13.00
CA ILE A 281 23.85 -14.95 -14.23
C ILE A 281 22.77 -15.98 -13.91
N ILE A 282 21.52 -15.60 -14.13
CA ILE A 282 20.34 -16.40 -13.75
C ILE A 282 19.63 -17.01 -14.95
N GLY A 283 19.87 -16.49 -16.16
CA GLY A 283 19.22 -16.95 -17.37
C GLY A 283 19.99 -16.63 -18.64
N LEU A 284 19.75 -17.42 -19.68
CA LEU A 284 20.08 -17.13 -21.06
C LEU A 284 18.84 -17.39 -21.92
N SER A 285 18.46 -16.41 -22.74
CA SER A 285 17.40 -16.58 -23.72
C SER A 285 18.02 -16.67 -25.11
N ARG A 286 17.71 -17.76 -25.80
CA ARG A 286 18.17 -18.03 -27.17
C ARG A 286 16.99 -18.25 -28.08
N GLY A 287 16.63 -17.26 -28.87
CA GLY A 287 15.38 -17.24 -29.61
C GLY A 287 14.18 -17.32 -28.68
N GLU A 288 13.34 -18.32 -28.83
CA GLU A 288 12.16 -18.52 -27.95
C GLU A 288 12.43 -19.41 -26.71
N LYS A 289 13.67 -19.87 -26.52
CA LYS A 289 14.01 -20.76 -25.39
C LYS A 289 14.76 -20.02 -24.32
N GLU A 290 14.21 -20.04 -23.12
CA GLU A 290 14.87 -19.57 -21.90
C GLU A 290 15.37 -20.77 -21.09
N PHE A 291 16.59 -20.71 -20.59
CA PHE A 291 17.17 -21.74 -19.75
C PHE A 291 18.14 -21.16 -18.74
N VAL A 292 18.32 -21.85 -17.62
CA VAL A 292 19.29 -21.50 -16.60
C VAL A 292 20.66 -22.01 -17.04
N PRO A 293 21.65 -21.13 -17.29
CA PRO A 293 22.97 -21.55 -17.71
C PRO A 293 23.75 -22.21 -16.57
N ASN A 294 24.57 -23.17 -16.92
CA ASN A 294 25.61 -23.72 -16.03
C ASN A 294 26.99 -23.22 -16.49
N GLY A 295 28.02 -23.53 -15.71
CA GLY A 295 29.40 -23.11 -16.04
C GLY A 295 29.88 -23.54 -17.43
N ASP A 296 29.40 -24.69 -17.95
CA ASP A 296 29.76 -25.21 -19.26
C ASP A 296 28.92 -24.66 -20.42
N THR A 297 27.90 -23.91 -20.14
CA THR A 297 27.03 -23.30 -21.16
C THR A 297 27.81 -22.27 -21.97
N CYS A 298 27.83 -22.46 -23.28
CA CYS A 298 28.48 -21.54 -24.22
C CYS A 298 27.51 -20.38 -24.55
N VAL A 299 27.97 -19.16 -24.38
CA VAL A 299 27.24 -17.93 -24.73
C VAL A 299 27.44 -17.67 -26.21
N LEU A 300 26.35 -17.53 -26.97
CA LEU A 300 26.40 -17.29 -28.41
C LEU A 300 25.95 -15.86 -28.75
N HIS A 301 26.36 -15.36 -29.89
CA HIS A 301 25.82 -14.11 -30.42
C HIS A 301 24.30 -14.26 -30.66
N GLY A 302 23.55 -13.21 -30.35
CA GLY A 302 22.10 -13.24 -30.42
C GLY A 302 21.40 -13.81 -29.17
N ASP A 303 22.17 -14.31 -28.18
CA ASP A 303 21.61 -14.65 -26.87
C ASP A 303 21.26 -13.37 -26.09
N TYR A 304 20.23 -13.42 -25.26
CA TYR A 304 19.99 -12.44 -24.24
C TYR A 304 20.49 -12.97 -22.89
N LEU A 305 21.40 -12.23 -22.28
CA LEU A 305 21.95 -12.55 -20.99
C LEU A 305 21.04 -11.95 -19.90
N VAL A 306 20.56 -12.79 -19.00
CA VAL A 306 19.76 -12.37 -17.86
C VAL A 306 20.60 -12.46 -16.59
N ALA A 307 20.89 -11.32 -16.00
CA ALA A 307 21.73 -11.20 -14.81
C ALA A 307 20.95 -10.57 -13.66
N LEU A 308 21.23 -11.01 -12.44
CA LEU A 308 20.74 -10.43 -11.19
C LEU A 308 21.84 -9.57 -10.57
N SER A 309 21.51 -8.33 -10.24
CA SER A 309 22.36 -7.39 -9.52
C SER A 309 21.60 -6.69 -8.40
N SER A 310 22.30 -6.04 -7.45
CA SER A 310 21.62 -5.23 -6.45
C SER A 310 21.10 -3.94 -7.09
N GLU A 311 19.92 -3.49 -6.66
CA GLU A 311 19.25 -2.28 -7.18
C GLU A 311 20.16 -1.03 -7.06
N GLN A 312 20.97 -0.95 -6.00
CA GLN A 312 21.90 0.16 -5.77
C GLN A 312 23.05 0.24 -6.79
N LYS A 313 23.37 -0.86 -7.46
CA LYS A 313 24.45 -0.96 -8.47
C LYS A 313 23.91 -1.19 -9.87
N TYR A 314 22.60 -1.04 -10.08
CA TYR A 314 21.95 -1.35 -11.36
C TYR A 314 22.59 -0.60 -12.53
N ASP A 315 22.71 0.71 -12.45
CA ASP A 315 23.23 1.53 -13.57
C ASP A 315 24.70 1.21 -13.89
N GLU A 316 25.53 1.01 -12.87
CA GLU A 316 26.92 0.63 -13.04
C GLU A 316 27.05 -0.77 -13.66
N MET A 317 26.23 -1.71 -13.17
CA MET A 317 26.28 -3.09 -13.60
C MET A 317 25.71 -3.28 -15.00
N ASN A 318 24.60 -2.57 -15.30
CA ASN A 318 24.02 -2.56 -16.64
C ASN A 318 25.04 -2.01 -17.68
N ARG A 319 25.74 -0.95 -17.35
CA ARG A 319 26.79 -0.40 -18.21
C ARG A 319 27.93 -1.40 -18.42
N ARG A 320 28.48 -2.00 -17.36
CA ARG A 320 29.57 -2.99 -17.43
C ARG A 320 29.18 -4.23 -18.22
N LEU A 321 27.97 -4.78 -18.00
CA LEU A 321 27.46 -5.93 -18.75
C LEU A 321 27.26 -5.56 -20.22
N THR A 322 26.71 -4.39 -20.50
CA THR A 322 26.55 -3.89 -21.88
C THR A 322 27.90 -3.75 -22.59
N GLU A 323 28.94 -3.25 -21.92
CA GLU A 323 30.29 -3.15 -22.47
C GLU A 323 30.91 -4.52 -22.76
N LEU A 324 30.63 -5.55 -21.95
CA LEU A 324 31.08 -6.92 -22.20
C LEU A 324 30.36 -7.59 -23.38
N CYS A 325 29.09 -7.26 -23.57
CA CYS A 325 28.22 -7.82 -24.61
C CYS A 325 28.34 -7.11 -25.96
N ARG A 326 29.01 -5.94 -26.03
CA ARG A 326 29.27 -5.20 -27.27
C ARG A 326 30.56 -5.62 -27.97
N PRO A 327 30.67 -5.41 -29.28
CA PRO A 327 31.92 -5.62 -30.02
C PRO A 327 32.99 -4.68 -29.49
N SER A 328 34.22 -5.19 -29.43
CA SER A 328 35.41 -4.46 -28.94
C SER A 328 35.97 -3.49 -29.96
#